data_264e05037e8959d3acbbbdf0d1f52d19
#
_entry.id   264e05037e8959d3acbbbdf0d1f52d19
#
_cell.length_a   1.000
_cell.length_b   1.000
_cell.length_c   1.000
_cell.angle_alpha   90.00
_cell.angle_beta   90.00
_cell.angle_gamma   90.00
#
_symmetry.space_group_name_H-M   'P 1'
#
loop_
_entity.id
_entity.type
_entity.pdbx_description
1 polymer ?
#
loop_
_entity_poly.entity_id
_entity_poly.type
_entity_poly.pdbx_seq_one_letter_code
_entity_poly.pdbx_strand_id
1 'polypeptide(L)'
;VAVAESSAGGAISRSLVAVRGASNYFAGSAVCYTAASKHTLLGLTPAKPTATEAHAKELAMAVRERLSADWGIGETGVAGPGKNSRGVAPGVCAIAVVGPGVSKTLMLYPDSTLSAADAYGQAPLMPREEAMEAFGERALELLETALSEIAARES
;
A
#
# COMPACT_ATOMS: atom_id res chain seq x y z
N VAL A 1 3.31 -11.07 9.23
CA VAL A 1 3.04 -9.89 8.38
C VAL A 1 1.70 -9.30 8.76
N ALA A 2 1.62 -7.99 8.93
CA ALA A 2 0.38 -7.23 9.10
C ALA A 2 0.24 -6.22 7.95
N VAL A 3 -1.00 -5.91 7.54
CA VAL A 3 -1.25 -5.04 6.38
C VAL A 3 -2.26 -3.93 6.71
N ALA A 4 -1.92 -2.70 6.36
CA ALA A 4 -2.85 -1.58 6.32
C ALA A 4 -3.01 -1.11 4.86
N GLU A 5 -4.16 -1.37 4.29
CA GLU A 5 -4.50 -1.02 2.92
C GLU A 5 -5.48 0.15 2.88
N SER A 6 -5.40 0.94 1.84
CA SER A 6 -6.38 2.00 1.54
C SER A 6 -6.92 1.79 0.12
N SER A 7 -6.19 2.24 -0.89
CA SER A 7 -6.66 2.17 -2.27
C SER A 7 -6.59 0.78 -2.91
N ALA A 8 -5.76 -0.12 -2.40
CA ALA A 8 -5.74 -1.53 -2.83
C ALA A 8 -6.99 -2.32 -2.37
N GLY A 9 -7.69 -1.84 -1.32
CA GLY A 9 -9.02 -2.32 -0.95
C GLY A 9 -9.10 -3.79 -0.53
N GLY A 10 -8.04 -4.38 -0.04
CA GLY A 10 -7.95 -5.78 0.36
C GLY A 10 -7.15 -6.68 -0.58
N ALA A 11 -6.64 -6.17 -1.69
CA ALA A 11 -5.90 -6.96 -2.69
C ALA A 11 -4.63 -7.58 -2.10
N ILE A 12 -3.87 -6.85 -1.28
CA ILE A 12 -2.66 -7.36 -0.61
C ILE A 12 -3.03 -8.50 0.34
N SER A 13 -4.01 -8.26 1.21
CA SER A 13 -4.46 -9.23 2.21
C SER A 13 -5.03 -10.49 1.58
N ARG A 14 -5.84 -10.34 0.53
CA ARG A 14 -6.40 -11.44 -0.24
C ARG A 14 -5.30 -12.34 -0.81
N SER A 15 -4.27 -11.76 -1.39
CA SER A 15 -3.15 -12.49 -1.98
C SER A 15 -2.35 -13.27 -0.91
N LEU A 16 -2.13 -12.67 0.26
CA LEU A 16 -1.45 -13.35 1.37
C LEU A 16 -2.28 -14.52 1.91
N VAL A 17 -3.59 -14.33 2.09
CA VAL A 17 -4.50 -15.38 2.61
C VAL A 17 -4.70 -16.51 1.61
N ALA A 18 -4.59 -16.25 0.30
CA ALA A 18 -4.79 -17.25 -0.74
C ALA A 18 -3.75 -18.40 -0.70
N VAL A 19 -2.62 -18.20 -0.04
CA VAL A 19 -1.59 -19.23 0.11
C VAL A 19 -1.92 -20.13 1.30
N ARG A 20 -1.98 -21.44 1.08
CA ARG A 20 -2.25 -22.42 2.15
C ARG A 20 -1.22 -22.30 3.28
N GLY A 21 -1.70 -22.24 4.51
CA GLY A 21 -0.85 -22.05 5.69
C GLY A 21 -0.61 -20.57 6.03
N ALA A 22 -1.38 -19.65 5.48
CA ALA A 22 -1.26 -18.22 5.74
C ALA A 22 -1.26 -17.86 7.23
N SER A 23 -1.95 -18.62 8.07
CA SER A 23 -1.97 -18.41 9.53
C SER A 23 -0.58 -18.48 10.20
N ASN A 24 0.42 -19.06 9.53
CA ASN A 24 1.78 -19.13 10.05
C ASN A 24 2.57 -17.82 9.89
N TYR A 25 2.14 -16.92 9.00
CA TYR A 25 2.87 -15.70 8.69
C TYR A 25 1.99 -14.44 8.59
N PHE A 26 0.70 -14.57 8.36
CA PHE A 26 -0.22 -13.44 8.21
C PHE A 26 -1.02 -13.22 9.50
N ALA A 27 -0.69 -12.13 10.21
CA ALA A 27 -1.35 -11.78 11.47
C ALA A 27 -2.74 -11.13 11.26
N GLY A 28 -2.93 -10.47 10.13
CA GLY A 28 -4.18 -9.80 9.81
C GLY A 28 -3.99 -8.49 9.06
N SER A 29 -5.10 -7.82 8.80
CA SER A 29 -5.09 -6.55 8.06
C SER A 29 -6.23 -5.62 8.45
N ALA A 30 -6.09 -4.35 8.02
CA ALA A 30 -7.14 -3.35 8.07
C ALA A 30 -7.23 -2.63 6.72
N VAL A 31 -8.44 -2.57 6.14
CA VAL A 31 -8.73 -1.69 5.01
C VAL A 31 -9.14 -0.33 5.58
N CYS A 32 -8.15 0.58 5.68
CA CYS A 32 -8.29 1.89 6.29
C CYS A 32 -8.55 2.95 5.22
N TYR A 33 -9.77 2.98 4.66
CA TYR A 33 -10.07 3.79 3.47
C TYR A 33 -10.29 5.28 3.76
N THR A 34 -10.84 5.62 4.91
CA THR A 34 -11.13 7.00 5.31
C THR A 34 -10.19 7.48 6.43
N ALA A 35 -10.11 8.79 6.65
CA ALA A 35 -9.38 9.35 7.78
C ALA A 35 -9.94 8.82 9.12
N ALA A 36 -11.26 8.69 9.23
CA ALA A 36 -11.92 8.15 10.41
C ALA A 36 -11.51 6.69 10.68
N SER A 37 -11.49 5.83 9.65
CA SER A 37 -11.06 4.44 9.81
C SER A 37 -9.57 4.31 10.16
N LYS A 38 -8.71 5.16 9.62
CA LYS A 38 -7.28 5.22 10.02
C LYS A 38 -7.12 5.59 11.48
N HIS A 39 -7.91 6.55 11.95
CA HIS A 39 -7.91 6.92 13.36
C HIS A 39 -8.45 5.78 14.24
N THR A 40 -9.62 5.26 13.92
CA THR A 40 -10.27 4.25 14.77
C THR A 40 -9.51 2.93 14.83
N LEU A 41 -9.00 2.45 13.68
CA LEU A 41 -8.35 1.14 13.60
C LEU A 41 -6.86 1.21 13.97
N LEU A 42 -6.17 2.29 13.61
CA LEU A 42 -4.72 2.40 13.74
C LEU A 42 -4.25 3.50 14.69
N GLY A 43 -5.15 4.32 15.21
CA GLY A 43 -4.79 5.46 16.06
C GLY A 43 -4.09 6.60 15.31
N LEU A 44 -4.14 6.60 13.97
CA LEU A 44 -3.47 7.59 13.15
C LEU A 44 -4.37 8.78 12.89
N THR A 45 -3.80 9.98 13.05
CA THR A 45 -4.40 11.22 12.53
C THR A 45 -3.63 11.59 11.27
N PRO A 46 -4.13 11.24 10.07
CA PRO A 46 -3.33 11.37 8.86
C PRO A 46 -3.01 12.82 8.58
N ALA A 47 -1.73 13.13 8.48
CA ALA A 47 -1.26 14.38 7.91
C ALA A 47 -1.63 14.46 6.43
N LYS A 48 -1.71 15.64 5.88
CA LYS A 48 -1.94 15.86 4.45
C LYS A 48 -0.61 16.19 3.78
N PRO A 49 -0.34 15.66 2.59
CA PRO A 49 -1.11 14.74 1.75
C PRO A 49 -1.00 13.28 2.21
N THR A 50 -1.95 12.41 1.79
CA THR A 50 -2.01 11.00 2.20
C THR A 50 -1.37 10.01 1.22
N ALA A 51 -1.31 10.34 -0.07
CA ALA A 51 -0.64 9.49 -1.07
C ALA A 51 0.88 9.80 -1.09
N THR A 52 1.56 9.49 -0.01
CA THR A 52 2.98 9.77 0.21
C THR A 52 3.68 8.59 0.88
N GLU A 53 4.98 8.44 0.63
CA GLU A 53 5.81 7.42 1.28
C GLU A 53 5.80 7.57 2.81
N ALA A 54 5.83 8.80 3.31
CA ALA A 54 5.76 9.06 4.74
C ALA A 54 4.48 8.49 5.35
N HIS A 55 3.31 8.73 4.73
CA HIS A 55 2.05 8.20 5.22
C HIS A 55 1.92 6.68 5.04
N ALA A 56 2.42 6.12 3.94
CA ALA A 56 2.50 4.68 3.76
C ALA A 56 3.33 4.01 4.87
N LYS A 57 4.45 4.63 5.26
CA LYS A 57 5.28 4.17 6.36
C LYS A 57 4.58 4.26 7.71
N GLU A 58 3.84 5.34 7.99
CA GLU A 58 3.01 5.45 9.19
C GLU A 58 1.98 4.32 9.27
N LEU A 59 1.30 4.01 8.16
CA LEU A 59 0.35 2.90 8.08
C LEU A 59 1.01 1.55 8.38
N ALA A 60 2.18 1.29 7.77
CA ALA A 60 2.94 0.06 7.96
C ALA A 60 3.38 -0.12 9.43
N MET A 61 3.89 0.94 10.04
CA MET A 61 4.33 0.93 11.44
C MET A 61 3.14 0.73 12.39
N ALA A 62 2.05 1.46 12.18
CA ALA A 62 0.88 1.39 13.04
C ALA A 62 0.20 0.01 13.01
N VAL A 63 0.02 -0.60 11.84
CA VAL A 63 -0.58 -1.93 11.73
C VAL A 63 0.33 -3.03 12.28
N ARG A 64 1.64 -2.90 12.06
CA ARG A 64 2.66 -3.79 12.65
C ARG A 64 2.58 -3.81 14.16
N GLU A 65 2.53 -2.64 14.77
CA GLU A 65 2.41 -2.49 16.24
C GLU A 65 1.05 -3.00 16.73
N ARG A 66 -0.03 -2.61 16.09
CA ARG A 66 -1.39 -2.99 16.50
C ARG A 66 -1.61 -4.50 16.52
N LEU A 67 -1.02 -5.23 15.61
CA LEU A 67 -1.14 -6.69 15.49
C LEU A 67 0.07 -7.44 16.02
N SER A 68 1.03 -6.76 16.67
CA SER A 68 2.26 -7.36 17.22
C SER A 68 2.98 -8.24 16.20
N ALA A 69 3.06 -7.76 14.96
CA ALA A 69 3.69 -8.49 13.86
C ALA A 69 5.16 -8.06 13.67
N ASP A 70 6.00 -8.92 13.10
CA ASP A 70 7.39 -8.59 12.76
C ASP A 70 7.46 -7.65 11.56
N TRP A 71 6.52 -7.79 10.61
CA TRP A 71 6.48 -7.02 9.37
C TRP A 71 5.15 -6.29 9.22
N GLY A 72 5.22 -5.06 8.77
CA GLY A 72 4.07 -4.24 8.41
C GLY A 72 4.15 -3.78 6.97
N ILE A 73 3.03 -3.85 6.26
CA ILE A 73 2.84 -3.25 4.93
C ILE A 73 1.84 -2.11 5.07
N GLY A 74 2.16 -0.96 4.50
CA GLY A 74 1.25 0.19 4.39
C GLY A 74 1.08 0.58 2.93
N GLU A 75 -0.17 0.78 2.50
CA GLU A 75 -0.50 1.20 1.14
C GLU A 75 -1.50 2.35 1.18
N THR A 76 -1.28 3.35 0.34
CA THR A 76 -2.17 4.50 0.20
C THR A 76 -2.01 5.15 -1.17
N GLY A 77 -3.11 5.37 -1.89
CA GLY A 77 -3.05 5.88 -3.25
C GLY A 77 -4.39 6.36 -3.78
N VAL A 78 -4.45 6.46 -5.11
CA VAL A 78 -5.64 6.85 -5.88
C VAL A 78 -5.82 5.86 -7.02
N ALA A 79 -6.75 4.93 -6.87
CA ALA A 79 -7.01 3.92 -7.91
C ALA A 79 -7.78 4.48 -9.12
N GLY A 80 -8.40 5.62 -9.00
CA GLY A 80 -9.13 6.26 -10.10
C GLY A 80 -10.63 5.96 -10.11
N PRO A 81 -11.34 6.31 -11.22
CA PRO A 81 -10.82 6.86 -12.48
C PRO A 81 -10.44 8.35 -12.45
N GLY A 82 -10.86 9.11 -11.47
CA GLY A 82 -10.59 10.54 -11.35
C GLY A 82 -9.55 10.89 -10.30
N LYS A 83 -9.12 12.15 -10.29
CA LYS A 83 -8.30 12.70 -9.22
C LYS A 83 -9.07 12.64 -7.89
N ASN A 84 -8.34 12.45 -6.81
CA ASN A 84 -8.95 12.57 -5.48
C ASN A 84 -9.28 14.04 -5.16
N SER A 85 -9.96 14.28 -4.03
CA SER A 85 -10.35 15.63 -3.57
C SER A 85 -9.18 16.60 -3.35
N ARG A 86 -7.95 16.12 -3.41
CA ARG A 86 -6.71 16.91 -3.26
C ARG A 86 -5.94 17.06 -4.56
N GLY A 87 -6.52 16.65 -5.70
CA GLY A 87 -5.91 16.77 -7.01
C GLY A 87 -4.84 15.73 -7.34
N VAL A 88 -4.66 14.70 -6.51
CA VAL A 88 -3.73 13.60 -6.81
C VAL A 88 -4.28 12.75 -7.93
N ALA A 89 -3.46 12.49 -8.94
CA ALA A 89 -3.84 11.75 -10.13
C ALA A 89 -4.12 10.28 -9.83
N PRO A 90 -5.04 9.64 -10.57
CA PRO A 90 -5.24 8.20 -10.52
C PRO A 90 -3.95 7.48 -10.95
N GLY A 91 -3.70 6.31 -10.36
CA GLY A 91 -2.46 5.55 -10.56
C GLY A 91 -1.31 5.92 -9.63
N VAL A 92 -1.41 7.04 -8.90
CA VAL A 92 -0.44 7.38 -7.85
C VAL A 92 -0.70 6.50 -6.63
N CYS A 93 0.32 5.79 -6.17
CA CYS A 93 0.26 4.97 -4.97
C CYS A 93 1.60 5.01 -4.23
N ALA A 94 1.53 5.12 -2.93
CA ALA A 94 2.66 4.99 -2.03
C ALA A 94 2.55 3.67 -1.25
N ILE A 95 3.64 2.95 -1.18
CA ILE A 95 3.74 1.67 -0.49
C ILE A 95 4.94 1.73 0.46
N ALA A 96 4.81 1.14 1.63
CA ALA A 96 5.92 0.95 2.56
C ALA A 96 5.90 -0.46 3.14
N VAL A 97 7.08 -1.01 3.36
CA VAL A 97 7.32 -2.24 4.09
C VAL A 97 8.31 -1.96 5.22
N VAL A 98 7.92 -2.30 6.43
CA VAL A 98 8.72 -2.11 7.63
C VAL A 98 8.88 -3.43 8.37
N GLY A 99 10.11 -3.80 8.68
CA GLY A 99 10.45 -5.02 9.39
C GLY A 99 11.68 -4.86 10.27
N PRO A 100 12.22 -5.95 10.83
CA PRO A 100 13.41 -5.92 11.68
C PRO A 100 14.63 -5.37 10.94
N GLY A 101 15.05 -4.14 11.27
CA GLY A 101 16.19 -3.49 10.65
C GLY A 101 16.02 -3.07 9.18
N VAL A 102 14.78 -3.11 8.65
CA VAL A 102 14.47 -2.76 7.27
C VAL A 102 13.27 -1.83 7.21
N SER A 103 13.38 -0.81 6.38
CA SER A 103 12.28 0.07 6.01
C SER A 103 12.44 0.46 4.54
N LYS A 104 11.50 0.04 3.71
CA LYS A 104 11.49 0.34 2.26
C LYS A 104 10.22 1.07 1.90
N THR A 105 10.34 1.98 0.95
CA THR A 105 9.21 2.71 0.37
C THR A 105 9.27 2.66 -1.15
N LEU A 106 8.11 2.80 -1.77
CA LEU A 106 7.94 2.82 -3.21
C LEU A 106 6.82 3.80 -3.57
N MET A 107 7.10 4.69 -4.51
CA MET A 107 6.07 5.50 -5.16
C MET A 107 5.78 4.95 -6.55
N LEU A 108 4.51 4.74 -6.83
CA LEU A 108 4.00 4.46 -8.16
C LEU A 108 3.38 5.73 -8.73
N TYR A 109 3.61 5.96 -10.00
CA TYR A 109 3.04 7.08 -10.75
C TYR A 109 2.30 6.54 -11.96
N PRO A 110 1.28 7.27 -12.48
CA PRO A 110 0.69 6.95 -13.77
C PRO A 110 1.80 6.87 -14.82
N ASP A 111 1.66 5.95 -15.76
CA ASP A 111 2.65 5.78 -16.81
C ASP A 111 2.92 7.12 -17.53
N SER A 112 4.17 7.58 -17.52
CA SER A 112 4.61 8.83 -18.12
C SER A 112 4.51 8.83 -19.67
N THR A 113 4.18 7.70 -20.28
CA THR A 113 3.90 7.59 -21.73
C THR A 113 2.54 8.14 -22.10
N LEU A 114 1.65 8.37 -21.13
CA LEU A 114 0.38 9.04 -21.36
C LEU A 114 0.63 10.55 -21.53
N SER A 115 0.13 11.11 -22.62
CA SER A 115 0.26 12.55 -22.88
C SER A 115 -0.46 13.38 -21.79
N ALA A 116 -0.05 14.64 -21.63
CA ALA A 116 -0.71 15.54 -20.68
C ALA A 116 -2.21 15.73 -20.99
N ALA A 117 -2.63 15.56 -22.24
CA ALA A 117 -4.03 15.55 -22.66
C ALA A 117 -4.78 14.33 -22.11
N ASP A 118 -4.14 13.17 -22.07
CA ASP A 118 -4.71 11.93 -21.54
C ASP A 118 -4.80 12.00 -20.00
N ALA A 119 -3.90 12.72 -19.36
CA ALA A 119 -3.96 12.98 -17.92
C ALA A 119 -5.14 13.89 -17.51
N TYR A 120 -5.70 14.64 -18.48
CA TYR A 120 -6.78 15.62 -18.22
C TYR A 120 -8.16 15.17 -18.68
N GLY A 121 -8.32 14.02 -19.28
CA GLY A 121 -9.71 13.72 -19.52
C GLY A 121 -10.19 12.64 -20.44
N GLN A 122 -9.46 11.83 -21.13
CA GLN A 122 -10.16 10.92 -22.07
C GLN A 122 -9.52 9.56 -22.37
N ALA A 123 -8.35 9.22 -21.91
CA ALA A 123 -7.91 7.84 -21.98
C ALA A 123 -8.39 7.08 -20.75
N PRO A 124 -8.89 5.87 -20.87
CA PRO A 124 -9.11 5.03 -19.71
C PRO A 124 -7.73 4.73 -19.14
N LEU A 125 -7.36 5.50 -18.14
CA LEU A 125 -6.42 5.01 -17.15
C LEU A 125 -6.85 3.60 -16.81
N MET A 126 -5.92 2.73 -16.49
CA MET A 126 -6.18 1.39 -16.01
C MET A 126 -7.50 1.34 -15.22
N PRO A 127 -8.42 0.42 -15.52
CA PRO A 127 -9.66 0.28 -14.76
C PRO A 127 -9.38 0.25 -13.27
N ARG A 128 -10.26 0.82 -12.47
CA ARG A 128 -10.05 0.96 -11.02
C ARG A 128 -9.65 -0.35 -10.34
N GLU A 129 -10.30 -1.45 -10.69
CA GLU A 129 -10.01 -2.76 -10.11
C GLU A 129 -8.61 -3.25 -10.51
N GLU A 130 -8.19 -3.02 -11.75
CA GLU A 130 -6.84 -3.35 -12.21
C GLU A 130 -5.77 -2.52 -11.49
N ALA A 131 -6.04 -1.24 -11.22
CA ALA A 131 -5.16 -0.39 -10.43
C ALA A 131 -5.02 -0.91 -8.99
N MET A 132 -6.12 -1.34 -8.37
CA MET A 132 -6.12 -1.92 -7.04
C MET A 132 -5.29 -3.21 -6.99
N GLU A 133 -5.44 -4.10 -7.97
CA GLU A 133 -4.64 -5.32 -8.09
C GLU A 133 -3.15 -4.99 -8.29
N ALA A 134 -2.83 -4.08 -9.20
CA ALA A 134 -1.45 -3.65 -9.45
C ALA A 134 -0.78 -3.07 -8.20
N PHE A 135 -1.49 -2.28 -7.39
CA PHE A 135 -0.98 -1.78 -6.11
C PHE A 135 -0.68 -2.93 -5.15
N GLY A 136 -1.56 -3.93 -5.11
CA GLY A 136 -1.37 -5.15 -4.32
C GLY A 136 -0.12 -5.94 -4.74
N GLU A 137 0.05 -6.18 -6.03
CA GLU A 137 1.21 -6.89 -6.58
C GLU A 137 2.52 -6.16 -6.25
N ARG A 138 2.57 -4.85 -6.45
CA ARG A 138 3.75 -4.04 -6.15
C ARG A 138 4.10 -4.04 -4.65
N ALA A 139 3.10 -4.10 -3.78
CA ALA A 139 3.32 -4.20 -2.34
C ALA A 139 3.96 -5.54 -1.95
N LEU A 140 3.55 -6.63 -2.57
CA LEU A 140 4.12 -7.96 -2.34
C LEU A 140 5.54 -8.09 -2.90
N GLU A 141 5.82 -7.53 -4.07
CA GLU A 141 7.18 -7.44 -4.62
C GLU A 141 8.13 -6.64 -3.71
N LEU A 142 7.64 -5.55 -3.12
CA LEU A 142 8.44 -4.78 -2.17
C LEU A 142 8.70 -5.58 -0.89
N LEU A 143 7.73 -6.36 -0.41
CA LEU A 143 7.91 -7.26 0.72
C LEU A 143 8.95 -8.34 0.40
N GLU A 144 8.87 -9.00 -0.76
CA GLU A 144 9.82 -10.00 -1.20
C GLU A 144 11.24 -9.43 -1.25
N THR A 145 11.39 -8.22 -1.79
CA THR A 145 12.67 -7.51 -1.82
C THR A 145 13.23 -7.27 -0.41
N ALA A 146 12.37 -6.87 0.53
CA ALA A 146 12.76 -6.61 1.91
C ALA A 146 13.16 -7.90 2.65
N LEU A 147 12.44 -8.99 2.44
CA LEU A 147 12.75 -10.30 3.02
C LEU A 147 14.06 -10.87 2.47
N SER A 148 14.28 -10.76 1.17
CA SER A 148 15.51 -11.21 0.51
C SER A 148 16.74 -10.47 1.01
N GLU A 149 16.63 -9.18 1.31
CA GLU A 149 17.72 -8.38 1.88
C GLU A 149 18.11 -8.86 3.28
N ILE A 150 17.15 -9.22 4.12
CA ILE A 150 17.44 -9.79 5.45
C ILE A 150 18.10 -11.16 5.32
N ALA A 151 17.55 -12.04 4.50
CA ALA A 151 18.12 -13.37 4.29
C ALA A 151 19.59 -13.33 3.81
N ALA A 152 19.93 -12.34 2.96
CA ALA A 152 21.30 -12.13 2.49
C ALA A 152 22.26 -11.59 3.55
N ARG A 153 21.74 -10.94 4.62
CA ARG A 153 22.57 -10.45 5.74
C ARG A 153 22.86 -11.53 6.78
N GLU A 154 22.03 -12.56 6.83
CA GLU A 154 22.14 -13.68 7.79
C GLU A 154 22.94 -14.88 7.24
N SER A 155 23.26 -14.86 5.95
CA SER A 155 24.08 -15.86 5.26
C SER A 155 25.55 -15.45 5.18
#